data_21d1034ffbaae8188b96a7bd75295a2e
#
_entry.id   21d1034ffbaae8188b96a7bd75295a2e
#
_cell.length_a   1.000
_cell.length_b   1.000
_cell.length_c   1.000
_cell.angle_alpha   90.00
_cell.angle_beta   90.00
_cell.angle_gamma   90.00
#
_symmetry.space_group_name_H-M   'P 1'
#
loop_
_entity.id
_entity.type
_entity.pdbx_description
1 polymer ?
#
loop_
_entity_poly.entity_id
_entity_poly.type
_entity_poly.pdbx_seq_one_letter_code
_entity_poly.pdbx_strand_id
1 'polypeptide(L)'
;MKIHARIKDIYSLEDVIKRQEKDHEFKILLDKARLRVAIARQIKIAREEAGLSQSELEDALGISQPMIGRLEGLKDNRLPSIELLAKIASITKKKLVVNQPGFHLELACI
;
A
#
# COMPACT_ATOMS: atom_id res chain seq x y z
N MET A 1 -23.51 25.66 16.39
CA MET A 1 -22.36 25.37 15.57
C MET A 1 -22.48 25.98 14.19
N LYS A 2 -21.51 26.74 13.77
CA LYS A 2 -21.56 27.54 12.53
C LYS A 2 -21.35 26.73 11.25
N ILE A 3 -21.14 25.43 11.37
CA ILE A 3 -20.90 24.55 10.25
C ILE A 3 -22.11 24.49 9.32
N HIS A 4 -23.32 24.53 9.86
CA HIS A 4 -24.52 24.47 9.05
C HIS A 4 -24.74 25.71 8.17
N ALA A 5 -24.36 26.88 8.65
CA ALA A 5 -24.46 28.10 7.87
C ALA A 5 -23.47 28.10 6.69
N ARG A 6 -22.26 27.57 6.92
CA ARG A 6 -21.26 27.44 5.87
C ARG A 6 -21.64 26.42 4.81
N ILE A 7 -22.30 25.36 5.20
CA ILE A 7 -22.77 24.33 4.28
C ILE A 7 -23.79 24.90 3.31
N LYS A 8 -24.71 25.74 3.79
CA LYS A 8 -25.69 26.41 2.94
C LYS A 8 -25.04 27.35 1.92
N ASP A 9 -23.99 28.03 2.32
CA ASP A 9 -23.29 28.99 1.46
C ASP A 9 -22.41 28.30 0.41
N ILE A 10 -22.00 27.06 0.67
CA ILE A 10 -21.09 26.30 -0.19
C ILE A 10 -21.84 25.50 -1.25
N TYR A 11 -23.11 25.20 -1.02
CA TYR A 11 -23.86 24.33 -1.91
C TYR A 11 -24.49 25.04 -3.08
N SER A 12 -23.68 25.54 -4.01
CA SER A 12 -24.11 25.61 -5.39
C SER A 12 -23.92 24.23 -6.02
N LEU A 13 -24.62 23.96 -7.12
CA LEU A 13 -24.48 22.69 -7.83
C LEU A 13 -23.04 22.46 -8.28
N GLU A 14 -22.37 23.51 -8.76
CA GLU A 14 -20.97 23.46 -9.18
C GLU A 14 -20.04 23.10 -8.02
N ASP A 15 -20.28 23.67 -6.85
CA ASP A 15 -19.47 23.39 -5.65
C ASP A 15 -19.63 21.93 -5.20
N VAL A 16 -20.85 21.41 -5.28
CA VAL A 16 -21.12 19.99 -4.95
C VAL A 16 -20.37 19.07 -5.91
N ILE A 17 -20.41 19.36 -7.20
CA ILE A 17 -19.72 18.55 -8.21
C ILE A 17 -18.20 18.57 -7.97
N LYS A 18 -17.62 19.74 -7.78
CA LYS A 18 -16.19 19.89 -7.50
C LYS A 18 -15.78 19.16 -6.23
N ARG A 19 -16.60 19.19 -5.21
CA ARG A 19 -16.36 18.53 -3.95
C ARG A 19 -16.38 17.01 -4.09
N GLN A 20 -17.33 16.48 -4.85
CA GLN A 20 -17.40 15.06 -5.15
C GLN A 20 -16.18 14.58 -5.93
N GLU A 21 -15.70 15.37 -6.89
CA GLU A 21 -14.48 15.05 -7.63
C GLU A 21 -13.26 15.03 -6.70
N LYS A 22 -13.12 16.03 -5.83
CA LYS A 22 -12.03 16.08 -4.84
C LYS A 22 -12.11 14.93 -3.86
N ASP A 23 -13.30 14.61 -3.38
CA ASP A 23 -13.51 13.51 -2.44
C ASP A 23 -13.15 12.19 -3.11
N HIS A 24 -13.47 12.03 -4.37
CA HIS A 24 -13.14 10.84 -5.14
C HIS A 24 -11.62 10.70 -5.32
N GLU A 25 -10.93 11.77 -5.69
CA GLU A 25 -9.48 11.80 -5.81
C GLU A 25 -8.81 11.52 -4.48
N PHE A 26 -9.30 12.14 -3.41
CA PHE A 26 -8.79 11.90 -2.06
C PHE A 26 -8.97 10.44 -1.66
N LYS A 27 -10.11 9.86 -1.97
CA LYS A 27 -10.37 8.45 -1.68
C LYS A 27 -9.37 7.53 -2.38
N ILE A 28 -9.09 7.80 -3.66
CA ILE A 28 -8.11 7.04 -4.43
C ILE A 28 -6.73 7.13 -3.77
N LEU A 29 -6.31 8.34 -3.39
CA LEU A 29 -5.02 8.55 -2.72
C LEU A 29 -4.96 7.84 -1.37
N LEU A 30 -6.04 7.89 -0.62
CA LEU A 30 -6.13 7.22 0.68
C LEU A 30 -6.08 5.70 0.54
N ASP A 31 -6.81 5.16 -0.42
CA ASP A 31 -6.81 3.73 -0.70
C ASP A 31 -5.42 3.26 -1.12
N LYS A 32 -4.72 4.03 -1.96
CA LYS A 32 -3.35 3.74 -2.35
C LYS A 32 -2.41 3.77 -1.15
N ALA A 33 -2.54 4.76 -0.27
CA ALA A 33 -1.73 4.87 0.94
C ALA A 33 -1.96 3.68 1.87
N ARG A 34 -3.20 3.29 2.06
CA ARG A 34 -3.55 2.12 2.87
C ARG A 34 -2.98 0.83 2.30
N LEU A 35 -3.06 0.65 0.99
CA LEU A 35 -2.49 -0.50 0.31
C LEU A 35 -0.98 -0.52 0.50
N ARG A 36 -0.33 0.63 0.37
CA ARG A 36 1.12 0.75 0.54
C ARG A 36 1.55 0.35 1.96
N VAL A 37 0.81 0.80 2.97
CA VAL A 37 1.08 0.45 4.37
C VAL A 37 0.87 -1.05 4.60
N ALA A 38 -0.21 -1.60 4.07
CA ALA A 38 -0.52 -3.03 4.21
C ALA A 38 0.57 -3.89 3.58
N ILE A 39 1.03 -3.53 2.38
CA ILE A 39 2.12 -4.25 1.70
C ILE A 39 3.41 -4.18 2.51
N ALA A 40 3.78 -3.01 3.01
CA ALA A 40 4.98 -2.85 3.82
C ALA A 40 4.96 -3.75 5.05
N ARG A 41 3.82 -3.80 5.72
CA ARG A 41 3.63 -4.66 6.90
C ARG A 41 3.77 -6.13 6.55
N GLN A 42 3.16 -6.56 5.45
CA GLN A 42 3.22 -7.94 5.04
C GLN A 42 4.61 -8.39 4.62
N ILE A 43 5.36 -7.53 3.94
CA ILE A 43 6.76 -7.80 3.61
C ILE A 43 7.56 -8.00 4.88
N LYS A 44 7.42 -7.12 5.85
CA LYS A 44 8.15 -7.21 7.11
C LYS A 44 7.82 -8.49 7.86
N ILE A 45 6.54 -8.83 7.98
CA ILE A 45 6.10 -10.04 8.68
C ILE A 45 6.63 -11.29 7.97
N ALA A 46 6.50 -11.36 6.65
CA ALA A 46 6.98 -12.51 5.88
C ALA A 46 8.50 -12.67 6.03
N ARG A 47 9.24 -11.58 5.98
CA ARG A 47 10.68 -11.58 6.17
C ARG A 47 11.08 -12.09 7.56
N GLU A 48 10.45 -11.54 8.59
CA GLU A 48 10.75 -11.92 9.98
C GLU A 48 10.40 -13.39 10.25
N GLU A 49 9.26 -13.85 9.75
CA GLU A 49 8.86 -15.26 9.87
C GLU A 49 9.81 -16.20 9.15
N ALA A 50 10.44 -15.74 8.07
CA ALA A 50 11.46 -16.50 7.36
C ALA A 50 12.83 -16.44 8.05
N GLY A 51 12.97 -15.65 9.12
CA GLY A 51 14.22 -15.49 9.84
C GLY A 51 15.27 -14.69 9.10
N LEU A 52 14.85 -13.82 8.16
CA LEU A 52 15.78 -13.05 7.35
C LEU A 52 15.88 -11.61 7.82
N SER A 53 17.12 -11.06 7.79
CA SER A 53 17.32 -9.63 7.91
C SER A 53 16.91 -8.93 6.60
N GLN A 54 16.77 -7.61 6.64
CA GLN A 54 16.52 -6.83 5.43
C GLN A 54 17.63 -7.07 4.39
N SER A 55 18.88 -7.04 4.81
CA SER A 55 20.02 -7.30 3.92
C SER A 55 20.01 -8.70 3.34
N GLU A 56 19.68 -9.69 4.14
CA GLU A 56 19.60 -11.07 3.67
C GLU A 56 18.51 -11.26 2.63
N LEU A 57 17.36 -10.62 2.81
CA LEU A 57 16.30 -10.65 1.81
C LEU A 57 16.74 -9.94 0.52
N GLU A 58 17.39 -8.79 0.65
CA GLU A 58 17.93 -8.06 -0.51
C GLU A 58 18.93 -8.89 -1.30
N ASP A 59 19.84 -9.57 -0.60
CA ASP A 59 20.80 -10.46 -1.23
C ASP A 59 20.11 -11.61 -1.96
N ALA A 60 19.11 -12.21 -1.34
CA ALA A 60 18.35 -13.30 -1.95
C ALA A 60 17.57 -12.84 -3.19
N LEU A 61 17.14 -11.59 -3.21
CA LEU A 61 16.45 -10.98 -4.35
C LEU A 61 17.41 -10.52 -5.46
N GLY A 62 18.71 -10.50 -5.19
CA GLY A 62 19.71 -9.97 -6.12
C GLY A 62 19.68 -8.45 -6.25
N ILE A 63 19.27 -7.78 -5.20
CA ILE A 63 19.16 -6.30 -5.16
C ILE A 63 20.38 -5.74 -4.45
N SER A 64 21.02 -4.72 -5.03
CA SER A 64 22.19 -4.07 -4.47
C SER A 64 21.86 -2.82 -3.65
N GLN A 65 20.60 -2.42 -3.61
CA GLN A 65 20.14 -1.20 -2.96
C GLN A 65 19.29 -1.54 -1.71
N PRO A 66 19.26 -0.66 -0.70
CA PRO A 66 18.45 -0.88 0.51
C PRO A 66 16.95 -0.74 0.23
N MET A 67 16.46 -1.47 -0.74
CA MET A 67 15.07 -1.38 -1.21
C MET A 67 14.09 -1.90 -0.18
N ILE A 68 14.42 -3.02 0.47
CA ILE A 68 13.50 -3.61 1.46
C ILE A 68 13.34 -2.68 2.66
N GLY A 69 14.43 -2.06 3.12
CA GLY A 69 14.34 -1.07 4.18
C GLY A 69 13.45 0.12 3.81
N ARG A 70 13.53 0.58 2.58
CA ARG A 70 12.67 1.66 2.09
C ARG A 70 11.21 1.23 1.98
N LEU A 71 10.95 0.03 1.51
CA LEU A 71 9.59 -0.50 1.41
C LEU A 71 8.95 -0.66 2.79
N GLU A 72 9.65 -1.27 3.73
CA GLU A 72 9.15 -1.47 5.08
C GLU A 72 9.03 -0.15 5.85
N GLY A 73 9.94 0.79 5.60
CA GLY A 73 9.97 2.08 6.26
C GLY A 73 9.05 3.13 5.65
N LEU A 74 8.31 2.81 4.60
CA LEU A 74 7.39 3.72 3.92
C LEU A 74 8.05 5.01 3.41
N LYS A 75 9.31 4.92 3.04
CA LYS A 75 10.08 6.09 2.57
C LYS A 75 9.90 6.38 1.09
N ASP A 76 9.28 5.47 0.37
CA ASP A 76 8.96 5.62 -1.04
C ASP A 76 7.43 5.56 -1.20
N ASN A 77 6.88 6.46 -1.99
CA ASN A 77 5.43 6.52 -2.24
C ASN A 77 4.97 5.50 -3.28
N ARG A 78 5.90 4.88 -3.97
CA ARG A 78 5.56 3.94 -5.04
C ARG A 78 5.21 2.57 -4.46
N LEU A 79 4.23 1.94 -5.10
CA LEU A 79 3.92 0.55 -4.80
C LEU A 79 4.99 -0.35 -5.42
N PRO A 80 5.42 -1.40 -4.72
CA PRO A 80 6.31 -2.38 -5.33
C PRO A 80 5.62 -3.10 -6.48
N SER A 81 6.39 -3.56 -7.45
CA SER A 81 5.83 -4.32 -8.57
C SER A 81 5.31 -5.68 -8.11
N ILE A 82 4.35 -6.21 -8.85
CA ILE A 82 3.84 -7.56 -8.60
C ILE A 82 4.96 -8.59 -8.74
N GLU A 83 5.86 -8.38 -9.71
CA GLU A 83 7.03 -9.25 -9.89
C GLU A 83 7.90 -9.29 -8.64
N LEU A 84 8.19 -8.14 -8.05
CA LEU A 84 8.97 -8.08 -6.82
C LEU A 84 8.25 -8.78 -5.67
N LEU A 85 6.95 -8.53 -5.53
CA LEU A 85 6.14 -9.18 -4.50
C LEU A 85 6.12 -10.70 -4.66
N ALA A 86 6.03 -11.18 -5.89
CA ALA A 86 6.07 -12.62 -6.17
C ALA A 86 7.42 -13.22 -5.80
N LYS A 87 8.52 -12.52 -6.07
CA LYS A 87 9.86 -12.96 -5.66
C LYS A 87 10.01 -13.00 -4.15
N ILE A 88 9.53 -11.97 -3.45
CA ILE A 88 9.54 -11.93 -1.99
C ILE A 88 8.72 -13.10 -1.43
N ALA A 89 7.55 -13.34 -1.98
CA ALA A 89 6.70 -14.45 -1.57
C ALA A 89 7.44 -15.79 -1.72
N SER A 90 8.07 -16.01 -2.85
CA SER A 90 8.83 -17.23 -3.13
C SER A 90 9.96 -17.44 -2.11
N ILE A 91 10.76 -16.40 -1.86
CA ILE A 91 11.91 -16.48 -0.94
C ILE A 91 11.45 -16.72 0.51
N THR A 92 10.37 -16.09 0.91
CA THR A 92 9.82 -16.20 2.27
C THR A 92 8.88 -17.39 2.45
N LYS A 93 8.72 -18.22 1.42
CA LYS A 93 7.82 -19.39 1.41
C LYS A 93 6.36 -19.01 1.68
N LYS A 94 5.96 -17.90 1.11
CA LYS A 94 4.57 -17.43 1.13
C LYS A 94 4.00 -17.51 -0.29
N LYS A 95 2.71 -17.33 -0.42
CA LYS A 95 2.08 -17.17 -1.73
C LYS A 95 1.50 -15.76 -1.83
N LEU A 96 1.60 -15.17 -3.01
CA LEU A 96 0.96 -13.90 -3.29
C LEU A 96 -0.50 -14.15 -3.67
N VAL A 97 -1.40 -13.56 -2.90
CA VAL A 97 -2.84 -13.70 -3.13
C VAL A 97 -3.41 -12.34 -3.51
N VAL A 98 -4.17 -12.30 -4.58
CA VAL A 98 -4.90 -11.10 -5.02
C VAL A 98 -6.37 -11.42 -4.96
N ASN A 99 -7.09 -10.74 -4.10
CA ASN A 99 -8.51 -10.97 -3.89
C ASN A 99 -9.35 -9.86 -4.50
N GLN A 100 -10.52 -10.24 -4.99
CA GLN A 100 -11.57 -9.33 -5.42
C GLN A 100 -12.89 -9.69 -4.73
N PRO A 101 -13.83 -8.75 -4.59
CA PRO A 101 -13.73 -7.33 -4.91
C PRO A 101 -12.95 -6.54 -3.87
N GLY A 102 -12.50 -5.35 -4.23
CA GLY A 102 -11.81 -4.48 -3.32
C GLY A 102 -10.30 -4.56 -3.35
N PHE A 103 -9.74 -5.20 -4.35
CA PHE A 103 -8.32 -5.28 -4.65
C PHE A 103 -7.44 -5.44 -3.40
N HIS A 104 -7.41 -6.62 -2.87
CA HIS A 104 -6.62 -6.96 -1.70
C HIS A 104 -5.43 -7.83 -2.10
N LEU A 105 -4.22 -7.40 -1.71
CA LEU A 105 -2.99 -8.18 -1.90
C LEU A 105 -2.54 -8.75 -0.56
N GLU A 106 -2.17 -10.00 -0.55
CA GLU A 106 -1.76 -10.68 0.66
C GLU A 106 -0.60 -11.64 0.39
N LEU A 107 0.36 -11.66 1.30
CA LEU A 107 1.38 -12.70 1.35
C LEU A 107 0.92 -13.73 2.37
N ALA A 108 0.33 -14.79 1.88
CA ALA A 108 -0.31 -15.81 2.72
C ALA A 108 0.59 -17.02 2.94
N CYS A 109 0.34 -17.74 4.01
CA CYS A 109 1.00 -19.01 4.26
C CYS A 109 0.61 -20.03 3.20
N ILE A 110 1.56 -20.82 2.78
CA ILE A 110 1.33 -21.93 1.84
C ILE A 110 0.66 -23.14 2.58
#